data_f93bda131168a81142d33a4f3904ee9f
#
_entry.id   f93bda131168a81142d33a4f3904ee9f
#
_cell.length_a   1.000
_cell.length_b   1.000
_cell.length_c   1.000
_cell.angle_alpha   90.00
_cell.angle_beta   90.00
_cell.angle_gamma   90.00
#
_symmetry.space_group_name_H-M   'P 1'
#
loop_
_entity.id
_entity.type
_entity.pdbx_description
1 polymer ?
#
loop_
_entity_poly.entity_id
_entity_poly.type
_entity_poly.pdbx_seq_one_letter_code
_entity_poly.pdbx_strand_id
1 'polypeptide(L)'
;HETYSLGSSELDETWMYDIKTHDPDFILSNKDLYEKQLNVYAHIWQELRKEALDSTAVISTAFPQALKQAYLLNDQYRIEFEMAKWKPLIPIPFIQENVQDTISDFACIVDEIEDKKFHPAPVDVLKEKLQGSNAIFGQRVCRECDARFSCLSFREFVTDKGKGIRGNFAKYFEDFGSDTDQEEWVNSNLQGKNPDNINSN
;
A
#
# COMPACT_ATOMS: atom_id res chain seq x y z
N HIS A 1 13.43 9.95 -57.74
CA HIS A 1 13.64 10.32 -56.33
C HIS A 1 12.36 10.97 -55.83
N GLU A 2 11.45 10.15 -55.31
CA GLU A 2 10.29 10.64 -54.58
C GLU A 2 10.70 10.81 -53.13
N THR A 3 10.78 12.05 -52.69
CA THR A 3 10.93 12.41 -51.27
C THR A 3 9.58 12.32 -50.61
N TYR A 4 9.33 11.28 -49.87
CA TYR A 4 8.19 11.21 -48.94
C TYR A 4 8.47 12.18 -47.78
N SER A 5 7.80 13.32 -47.82
CA SER A 5 7.68 14.22 -46.70
C SER A 5 6.69 13.59 -45.71
N LEU A 6 7.19 12.92 -44.69
CA LEU A 6 6.45 12.58 -43.48
C LEU A 6 6.30 13.87 -42.66
N GLY A 7 5.25 14.64 -43.01
CA GLY A 7 4.80 15.78 -42.26
C GLY A 7 3.51 15.45 -41.54
N SER A 8 3.60 14.74 -40.43
CA SER A 8 2.64 14.84 -39.35
C SER A 8 3.49 14.91 -38.06
N SER A 9 3.48 16.05 -37.44
CA SER A 9 3.87 16.14 -36.05
C SER A 9 2.82 15.36 -35.24
N GLU A 10 2.97 14.03 -35.16
CA GLU A 10 2.41 13.29 -34.07
C GLU A 10 3.03 13.94 -32.84
N LEU A 11 2.20 14.58 -32.03
CA LEU A 11 2.60 15.03 -30.72
C LEU A 11 3.00 13.77 -29.97
N ASP A 12 4.30 13.61 -29.71
CA ASP A 12 4.80 12.50 -28.91
C ASP A 12 4.16 12.59 -27.52
N GLU A 13 3.23 11.69 -27.22
CA GLU A 13 2.63 11.60 -25.89
C GLU A 13 3.55 10.82 -24.95
N THR A 14 3.82 11.38 -23.77
CA THR A 14 4.59 10.73 -22.74
C THR A 14 3.68 10.03 -21.74
N TRP A 15 3.76 8.71 -21.70
CA TRP A 15 2.99 7.87 -20.79
C TRP A 15 3.87 7.26 -19.71
N MET A 16 3.38 7.27 -18.47
CA MET A 16 4.02 6.58 -17.35
C MET A 16 3.24 5.33 -16.99
N TYR A 17 3.93 4.20 -16.95
CA TYR A 17 3.36 2.91 -16.57
C TYR A 17 3.96 2.42 -15.26
N ASP A 18 3.10 1.95 -14.36
CA ASP A 18 3.48 1.21 -13.17
C ASP A 18 3.04 -0.26 -13.32
N ILE A 19 3.96 -1.21 -13.07
CA ILE A 19 3.69 -2.64 -13.25
C ILE A 19 3.38 -3.27 -11.90
N LYS A 20 2.22 -3.91 -11.80
CA LYS A 20 1.73 -4.54 -10.56
C LYS A 20 1.35 -6.00 -10.79
N THR A 21 1.55 -6.80 -9.72
CA THR A 21 1.10 -8.21 -9.69
C THR A 21 -0.33 -8.36 -9.15
N HIS A 22 -1.00 -7.24 -8.86
CA HIS A 22 -2.38 -7.22 -8.41
C HIS A 22 -3.34 -7.52 -9.55
N ASP A 23 -4.45 -8.15 -9.20
CA ASP A 23 -5.56 -8.39 -10.10
C ASP A 23 -6.14 -7.07 -10.66
N PRO A 24 -6.57 -7.02 -11.94
CA PRO A 24 -7.15 -5.81 -12.52
C PRO A 24 -8.35 -5.26 -11.74
N ASP A 25 -9.23 -6.11 -11.23
CA ASP A 25 -10.41 -5.67 -10.46
C ASP A 25 -9.99 -5.06 -9.12
N PHE A 26 -8.93 -5.58 -8.50
CA PHE A 26 -8.34 -4.96 -7.31
C PHE A 26 -7.80 -3.57 -7.62
N ILE A 27 -7.07 -3.39 -8.73
CA ILE A 27 -6.52 -2.10 -9.14
C ILE A 27 -7.66 -1.10 -9.41
N LEU A 28 -8.70 -1.54 -10.14
CA LEU A 28 -9.88 -0.72 -10.45
C LEU A 28 -10.61 -0.24 -9.18
N SER A 29 -10.68 -1.10 -8.16
CA SER A 29 -11.34 -0.78 -6.88
C SER A 29 -10.49 0.10 -5.97
N ASN A 30 -9.20 0.28 -6.26
CA ASN A 30 -8.24 1.00 -5.42
C ASN A 30 -7.44 2.04 -6.22
N LYS A 31 -8.04 2.66 -7.22
CA LYS A 31 -7.35 3.62 -8.10
C LYS A 31 -6.67 4.75 -7.35
N ASP A 32 -7.28 5.24 -6.28
CA ASP A 32 -6.77 6.36 -5.48
C ASP A 32 -5.37 6.06 -4.88
N LEU A 33 -5.10 4.79 -4.53
CA LEU A 33 -3.78 4.39 -4.03
C LEU A 33 -2.71 4.47 -5.12
N TYR A 34 -3.06 4.05 -6.33
CA TYR A 34 -2.15 4.09 -7.48
C TYR A 34 -1.98 5.50 -8.01
N GLU A 35 -3.03 6.33 -7.97
CA GLU A 35 -2.97 7.74 -8.34
C GLU A 35 -1.93 8.48 -7.47
N LYS A 36 -2.00 8.33 -6.14
CA LYS A 36 -1.02 8.94 -5.23
C LYS A 36 0.41 8.50 -5.55
N GLN A 37 0.64 7.22 -5.80
CA GLN A 37 1.96 6.71 -6.15
C GLN A 37 2.45 7.29 -7.49
N LEU A 38 1.58 7.28 -8.51
CA LEU A 38 1.91 7.81 -9.84
C LEU A 38 2.11 9.32 -9.82
N ASN A 39 1.38 10.07 -8.98
CA ASN A 39 1.58 11.50 -8.78
C ASN A 39 3.00 11.81 -8.24
N VAL A 40 3.49 11.04 -7.28
CA VAL A 40 4.88 11.18 -6.81
C VAL A 40 5.88 10.91 -7.92
N TYR A 41 5.67 9.85 -8.70
CA TYR A 41 6.55 9.53 -9.82
C TYR A 41 6.48 10.57 -10.94
N ALA A 42 5.30 11.09 -11.23
CA ALA A 42 5.09 12.16 -12.20
C ALA A 42 5.84 13.43 -11.80
N HIS A 43 5.76 13.82 -10.52
CA HIS A 43 6.52 14.94 -9.99
C HIS A 43 8.03 14.75 -10.19
N ILE A 44 8.56 13.60 -9.80
CA ILE A 44 9.98 13.26 -9.95
C ILE A 44 10.39 13.32 -11.43
N TRP A 45 9.59 12.75 -12.32
CA TRP A 45 9.83 12.80 -13.76
C TRP A 45 9.89 14.23 -14.29
N GLN A 46 8.87 15.03 -14.00
CA GLN A 46 8.78 16.42 -14.44
C GLN A 46 9.95 17.26 -13.92
N GLU A 47 10.36 17.06 -12.66
CA GLU A 47 11.50 17.78 -12.08
C GLU A 47 12.83 17.36 -12.67
N LEU A 48 13.07 16.09 -12.90
CA LEU A 48 14.34 15.58 -13.41
C LEU A 48 14.50 15.74 -14.94
N ARG A 49 13.42 15.50 -15.69
CA ARG A 49 13.46 15.54 -17.15
C ARG A 49 13.06 16.88 -17.72
N LYS A 50 12.31 17.68 -16.96
CA LYS A 50 11.69 18.94 -17.43
C LYS A 50 10.78 18.75 -18.65
N GLU A 51 10.18 17.56 -18.74
CA GLU A 51 9.26 17.16 -19.81
C GLU A 51 7.87 16.99 -19.23
N ALA A 52 6.86 17.29 -20.05
CA ALA A 52 5.47 17.06 -19.67
C ALA A 52 5.18 15.56 -19.62
N LEU A 53 4.23 15.19 -18.78
CA LEU A 53 3.64 13.86 -18.71
C LEU A 53 2.17 13.99 -19.10
N ASP A 54 1.73 13.20 -20.09
CA ASP A 54 0.38 13.31 -20.64
C ASP A 54 -0.59 12.34 -19.98
N SER A 55 -0.13 11.15 -19.61
CA SER A 55 -1.00 10.11 -19.05
C SER A 55 -0.28 9.13 -18.14
N THR A 56 -1.05 8.50 -17.26
CA THR A 56 -0.57 7.45 -16.38
C THR A 56 -1.46 6.22 -16.45
N ALA A 57 -0.86 5.04 -16.26
CA ALA A 57 -1.61 3.80 -16.17
C ALA A 57 -0.89 2.76 -15.31
N VAL A 58 -1.64 1.78 -14.81
CA VAL A 58 -1.10 0.58 -14.18
C VAL A 58 -1.24 -0.60 -15.14
N ILE A 59 -0.18 -1.40 -15.27
CA ILE A 59 -0.20 -2.66 -16.00
C ILE A 59 -0.27 -3.80 -14.98
N SER A 60 -1.38 -4.53 -14.98
CA SER A 60 -1.52 -5.75 -14.18
C SER A 60 -0.86 -6.93 -14.88
N THR A 61 0.06 -7.60 -14.20
CA THR A 61 0.65 -8.86 -14.67
C THR A 61 -0.07 -10.09 -14.10
N ALA A 62 -1.13 -9.90 -13.30
CA ALA A 62 -1.93 -10.99 -12.77
C ALA A 62 -2.81 -11.60 -13.86
N PHE A 63 -2.54 -12.85 -14.22
CA PHE A 63 -3.41 -13.60 -15.12
C PHE A 63 -4.73 -13.94 -14.43
N PRO A 64 -5.88 -13.71 -15.10
CA PRO A 64 -7.17 -14.18 -14.61
C PRO A 64 -7.16 -15.68 -14.29
N GLN A 65 -7.87 -16.08 -13.25
CA GLN A 65 -7.90 -17.48 -12.82
C GLN A 65 -8.45 -18.40 -13.91
N ALA A 66 -9.45 -17.92 -14.67
CA ALA A 66 -10.02 -18.67 -15.80
C ALA A 66 -8.99 -18.94 -16.90
N LEU A 67 -8.14 -17.96 -17.19
CA LEU A 67 -7.04 -18.09 -18.16
C LEU A 67 -5.99 -19.10 -17.68
N LYS A 68 -5.61 -19.06 -16.39
CA LYS A 68 -4.69 -20.05 -15.80
C LYS A 68 -5.24 -21.47 -15.91
N GLN A 69 -6.53 -21.65 -15.62
CA GLN A 69 -7.18 -22.96 -15.74
C GLN A 69 -7.23 -23.45 -17.19
N ALA A 70 -7.58 -22.57 -18.14
CA ALA A 70 -7.60 -22.91 -19.56
C ALA A 70 -6.21 -23.37 -20.04
N TYR A 71 -5.16 -22.68 -19.61
CA TYR A 71 -3.78 -23.03 -19.91
C TYR A 71 -3.39 -24.40 -19.34
N LEU A 72 -3.72 -24.70 -18.07
CA LEU A 72 -3.44 -25.98 -17.44
C LEU A 72 -4.17 -27.15 -18.12
N LEU A 73 -5.36 -26.90 -18.67
CA LEU A 73 -6.14 -27.90 -19.39
C LEU A 73 -5.76 -28.00 -20.87
N ASN A 74 -4.82 -27.16 -21.34
CA ASN A 74 -4.43 -27.05 -22.75
C ASN A 74 -5.61 -26.80 -23.69
N ASP A 75 -6.63 -26.05 -23.22
CA ASP A 75 -7.83 -25.67 -23.98
C ASP A 75 -7.56 -24.40 -24.78
N GLN A 76 -7.08 -24.56 -26.01
CA GLN A 76 -6.68 -23.44 -26.88
C GLN A 76 -7.83 -22.45 -27.13
N TYR A 77 -9.05 -22.93 -27.36
CA TYR A 77 -10.21 -22.06 -27.59
C TYR A 77 -10.50 -21.19 -26.38
N ARG A 78 -10.47 -21.79 -25.19
CA ARG A 78 -10.71 -21.05 -23.94
C ARG A 78 -9.59 -20.08 -23.61
N ILE A 79 -8.33 -20.44 -23.90
CA ILE A 79 -7.20 -19.53 -23.77
C ILE A 79 -7.43 -18.26 -24.60
N GLU A 80 -7.74 -18.41 -25.90
CA GLU A 80 -7.98 -17.29 -26.79
C GLU A 80 -9.16 -16.41 -26.33
N PHE A 81 -10.23 -17.04 -25.87
CA PHE A 81 -11.41 -16.35 -25.36
C PHE A 81 -11.13 -15.56 -24.08
N GLU A 82 -10.41 -16.12 -23.11
CA GLU A 82 -10.06 -15.45 -21.86
C GLU A 82 -8.97 -14.38 -22.08
N MET A 83 -8.04 -14.60 -23.01
CA MET A 83 -7.05 -13.59 -23.42
C MET A 83 -7.72 -12.37 -24.06
N ALA A 84 -8.72 -12.56 -24.89
CA ALA A 84 -9.46 -11.45 -25.52
C ALA A 84 -10.23 -10.58 -24.49
N LYS A 85 -10.63 -11.18 -23.37
CA LYS A 85 -11.31 -10.47 -22.28
C LYS A 85 -10.35 -9.76 -21.33
N TRP A 86 -9.13 -10.25 -21.22
CA TRP A 86 -8.17 -9.73 -20.27
C TRP A 86 -7.70 -8.34 -20.69
N LYS A 87 -7.89 -7.38 -19.79
CA LYS A 87 -7.49 -5.99 -19.99
C LYS A 87 -6.48 -5.61 -18.90
N PRO A 88 -5.20 -5.90 -19.11
CA PRO A 88 -4.17 -5.65 -18.11
C PRO A 88 -3.84 -4.17 -17.95
N LEU A 89 -4.09 -3.34 -18.95
CA LEU A 89 -3.83 -1.91 -18.89
C LEU A 89 -5.01 -1.17 -18.26
N ILE A 90 -4.77 -0.56 -17.11
CA ILE A 90 -5.76 0.20 -16.35
C ILE A 90 -5.32 1.65 -16.31
N PRO A 91 -6.00 2.53 -17.08
CA PRO A 91 -5.73 3.97 -17.01
C PRO A 91 -6.01 4.52 -15.62
N ILE A 92 -5.08 5.31 -15.11
CA ILE A 92 -5.21 6.04 -13.87
C ILE A 92 -5.33 7.53 -14.23
N PRO A 93 -6.28 8.27 -13.66
CA PRO A 93 -6.40 9.70 -13.91
C PRO A 93 -5.10 10.43 -13.58
N PHE A 94 -4.67 11.31 -14.48
CA PHE A 94 -3.54 12.20 -14.26
C PHE A 94 -4.03 13.65 -14.28
N ILE A 95 -3.99 14.29 -13.12
CA ILE A 95 -4.43 15.66 -12.92
C ILE A 95 -3.30 16.41 -12.21
N GLN A 96 -2.76 17.43 -12.85
CA GLN A 96 -1.57 18.15 -12.37
C GLN A 96 -1.78 18.78 -10.97
N GLU A 97 -2.99 19.23 -10.67
CA GLU A 97 -3.34 19.76 -9.35
C GLU A 97 -3.19 18.68 -8.27
N ASN A 98 -3.64 17.46 -8.54
CA ASN A 98 -3.52 16.33 -7.60
C ASN A 98 -2.05 15.95 -7.35
N VAL A 99 -1.16 16.18 -8.31
CA VAL A 99 0.29 15.99 -8.12
C VAL A 99 0.80 16.95 -7.04
N GLN A 100 0.46 18.23 -7.14
CA GLN A 100 0.91 19.23 -6.18
C GLN A 100 0.35 18.96 -4.77
N ASP A 101 -0.92 18.60 -4.68
CA ASP A 101 -1.56 18.24 -3.40
C ASP A 101 -0.87 17.04 -2.77
N THR A 102 -0.60 15.97 -3.57
CA THR A 102 0.12 14.78 -3.09
C THR A 102 1.51 15.11 -2.57
N ILE A 103 2.26 15.97 -3.26
CA ILE A 103 3.60 16.38 -2.83
C ILE A 103 3.54 17.24 -1.58
N SER A 104 2.55 18.12 -1.46
CA SER A 104 2.32 18.93 -0.25
C SER A 104 2.00 18.06 0.96
N ASP A 105 1.12 17.06 0.81
CA ASP A 105 0.80 16.08 1.86
C ASP A 105 2.06 15.30 2.29
N PHE A 106 2.87 14.90 1.31
CA PHE A 106 4.14 14.21 1.58
C PHE A 106 5.13 15.08 2.36
N ALA A 107 5.25 16.36 1.99
CA ALA A 107 6.12 17.30 2.68
C ALA A 107 5.70 17.46 4.14
N CYS A 108 4.39 17.59 4.42
CA CYS A 108 3.88 17.66 5.78
C CYS A 108 4.25 16.42 6.61
N ILE A 109 4.14 15.21 6.02
CA ILE A 109 4.50 13.96 6.69
C ILE A 109 6.01 13.92 6.97
N VAL A 110 6.84 14.35 6.01
CA VAL A 110 8.30 14.43 6.19
C VAL A 110 8.65 15.39 7.32
N ASP A 111 8.04 16.58 7.35
CA ASP A 111 8.24 17.57 8.42
C ASP A 111 7.86 16.99 9.80
N GLU A 112 6.74 16.27 9.90
CA GLU A 112 6.34 15.60 11.14
C GLU A 112 7.34 14.52 11.57
N ILE A 113 7.90 13.76 10.62
CA ILE A 113 8.94 12.76 10.88
C ILE A 113 10.23 13.44 11.37
N GLU A 114 10.67 14.52 10.72
CA GLU A 114 11.87 15.28 11.11
C GLU A 114 11.71 15.94 12.48
N ASP A 115 10.52 16.44 12.79
CA ASP A 115 10.15 16.99 14.09
C ASP A 115 9.94 15.91 15.18
N LYS A 116 10.10 14.62 14.83
CA LYS A 116 9.87 13.47 15.71
C LYS A 116 8.45 13.40 16.29
N LYS A 117 7.46 13.89 15.54
CA LYS A 117 6.03 13.84 15.89
C LYS A 117 5.42 12.51 15.45
N PHE A 118 5.86 11.43 16.09
CA PHE A 118 5.32 10.08 15.80
C PHE A 118 4.11 9.82 16.70
N HIS A 119 2.95 9.72 16.07
CA HIS A 119 1.72 9.32 16.76
C HIS A 119 1.30 7.93 16.28
N PRO A 120 1.33 6.91 17.14
CA PRO A 120 0.80 5.61 16.76
C PRO A 120 -0.70 5.73 16.45
N ALA A 121 -1.17 5.03 15.44
CA ALA A 121 -2.59 4.99 15.12
C ALA A 121 -3.40 4.53 16.35
N PRO A 122 -4.56 5.11 16.64
CA PRO A 122 -5.43 4.68 17.74
C PRO A 122 -5.84 3.21 17.60
N VAL A 123 -6.08 2.54 18.72
CA VAL A 123 -6.44 1.10 18.74
C VAL A 123 -7.68 0.79 17.90
N ASP A 124 -8.64 1.71 17.86
CA ASP A 124 -9.86 1.53 17.06
C ASP A 124 -9.54 1.46 15.56
N VAL A 125 -8.62 2.31 15.08
CA VAL A 125 -8.13 2.26 13.69
C VAL A 125 -7.42 0.94 13.40
N LEU A 126 -6.69 0.38 14.38
CA LEU A 126 -6.04 -0.93 14.20
C LEU A 126 -7.06 -2.07 14.01
N LYS A 127 -8.29 -1.91 14.50
CA LYS A 127 -9.38 -2.87 14.36
C LYS A 127 -10.17 -2.73 13.05
N GLU A 128 -9.96 -1.66 12.33
CA GLU A 128 -10.65 -1.40 11.07
C GLU A 128 -10.13 -2.30 9.93
N LYS A 129 -10.99 -2.53 8.96
CA LYS A 129 -10.60 -3.21 7.73
C LYS A 129 -9.89 -2.25 6.80
N LEU A 130 -8.83 -2.74 6.17
CA LEU A 130 -8.19 -2.00 5.09
C LEU A 130 -9.15 -1.82 3.91
N GLN A 131 -9.13 -0.64 3.34
CA GLN A 131 -9.93 -0.31 2.16
C GLN A 131 -9.66 -1.31 1.03
N GLY A 132 -10.73 -1.83 0.44
CA GLY A 132 -10.63 -2.83 -0.64
C GLY A 132 -10.18 -4.23 -0.21
N SER A 133 -10.06 -4.51 1.11
CA SER A 133 -9.62 -5.79 1.65
C SER A 133 -10.43 -6.21 2.87
N ASN A 134 -10.47 -7.53 3.14
CA ASN A 134 -10.99 -8.04 4.40
C ASN A 134 -9.94 -8.09 5.53
N ALA A 135 -8.71 -7.70 5.23
CA ALA A 135 -7.64 -7.69 6.20
C ALA A 135 -7.81 -6.55 7.21
N ILE A 136 -7.54 -6.81 8.48
CA ILE A 136 -7.57 -5.81 9.55
C ILE A 136 -6.24 -5.03 9.52
N PHE A 137 -6.31 -3.69 9.66
CA PHE A 137 -5.15 -2.80 9.61
C PHE A 137 -4.03 -3.26 10.56
N GLY A 138 -4.33 -3.49 11.84
CA GLY A 138 -3.36 -3.94 12.82
C GLY A 138 -2.71 -5.29 12.49
N GLN A 139 -3.45 -6.20 11.84
CA GLN A 139 -2.91 -7.51 11.45
C GLN A 139 -2.05 -7.45 10.19
N ARG A 140 -2.33 -6.51 9.29
CA ARG A 140 -1.64 -6.45 8.00
C ARG A 140 -0.50 -5.45 8.00
N VAL A 141 -0.73 -4.26 8.55
CA VAL A 141 0.24 -3.15 8.52
C VAL A 141 1.13 -3.17 9.78
N CYS A 142 0.50 -3.15 10.96
CA CYS A 142 1.27 -3.03 12.21
C CYS A 142 2.11 -4.27 12.53
N ARG A 143 1.69 -5.44 12.06
CA ARG A 143 2.47 -6.69 12.21
C ARG A 143 3.84 -6.60 11.52
N GLU A 144 3.94 -5.90 10.40
CA GLU A 144 5.17 -5.73 9.63
C GLU A 144 5.93 -4.44 10.00
N CYS A 145 5.41 -3.67 10.96
CA CYS A 145 6.04 -2.42 11.42
C CYS A 145 7.22 -2.72 12.35
N ASP A 146 8.36 -2.11 12.12
CA ASP A 146 9.56 -2.29 12.97
C ASP A 146 9.34 -1.78 14.40
N ALA A 147 8.49 -0.75 14.57
CA ALA A 147 8.13 -0.22 15.89
C ALA A 147 7.05 -1.04 16.64
N ARG A 148 6.57 -2.18 16.09
CA ARG A 148 5.45 -2.95 16.65
C ARG A 148 5.65 -3.36 18.12
N PHE A 149 6.87 -3.67 18.52
CA PHE A 149 7.17 -4.10 19.88
C PHE A 149 7.18 -2.95 20.90
N SER A 150 7.52 -1.73 20.47
CA SER A 150 7.48 -0.51 21.30
C SER A 150 6.15 0.25 21.19
N CYS A 151 5.31 -0.05 20.22
CA CYS A 151 4.05 0.64 19.96
C CYS A 151 2.95 0.24 20.96
N LEU A 152 2.51 1.17 21.81
CA LEU A 152 1.48 0.93 22.82
C LEU A 152 0.13 0.53 22.19
N SER A 153 -0.28 1.19 21.09
CA SER A 153 -1.53 0.88 20.41
C SER A 153 -1.53 -0.55 19.85
N PHE A 154 -0.42 -1.00 19.27
CA PHE A 154 -0.32 -2.37 18.77
C PHE A 154 -0.33 -3.39 19.88
N ARG A 155 0.33 -3.12 20.99
CA ARG A 155 0.31 -4.00 22.19
C ARG A 155 -1.10 -4.12 22.73
N GLU A 156 -1.82 -3.00 22.89
CA GLU A 156 -3.21 -3.01 23.32
C GLU A 156 -4.09 -3.81 22.35
N PHE A 157 -3.93 -3.58 21.04
CA PHE A 157 -4.65 -4.30 19.99
C PHE A 157 -4.47 -5.82 20.08
N VAL A 158 -3.24 -6.32 20.27
CA VAL A 158 -2.97 -7.78 20.36
C VAL A 158 -3.34 -8.39 21.70
N THR A 159 -3.41 -7.61 22.77
CA THR A 159 -3.82 -8.07 24.10
C THR A 159 -5.31 -7.92 24.37
N ASP A 160 -6.04 -7.20 23.53
CA ASP A 160 -7.49 -7.00 23.68
C ASP A 160 -8.24 -8.33 23.63
N LYS A 161 -9.10 -8.51 24.65
CA LYS A 161 -9.83 -9.77 24.90
C LYS A 161 -10.88 -10.13 23.84
N GLY A 162 -11.08 -9.29 22.88
CA GLY A 162 -12.27 -9.30 22.04
C GLY A 162 -12.29 -10.28 20.88
N LYS A 163 -11.25 -10.61 20.17
CA LYS A 163 -11.33 -11.53 18.99
C LYS A 163 -9.98 -12.09 18.53
N GLY A 164 -9.76 -13.39 18.74
CA GLY A 164 -8.98 -14.24 17.81
C GLY A 164 -7.45 -14.14 17.78
N ILE A 165 -6.87 -13.09 18.30
CA ILE A 165 -5.40 -12.88 18.31
C ILE A 165 -4.77 -13.41 19.60
N ARG A 166 -5.58 -13.77 20.57
CA ARG A 166 -5.21 -14.15 21.93
C ARG A 166 -4.32 -15.37 22.08
N GLY A 167 -4.35 -16.26 21.12
CA GLY A 167 -3.70 -17.56 21.32
C GLY A 167 -2.16 -17.52 21.21
N ASN A 168 -1.58 -16.44 20.67
CA ASN A 168 -0.21 -16.49 20.21
C ASN A 168 0.62 -15.22 20.40
N PHE A 169 0.32 -14.35 21.38
CA PHE A 169 1.21 -13.21 21.60
C PHE A 169 2.60 -13.67 22.06
N ALA A 170 2.67 -14.64 22.96
CA ALA A 170 3.94 -15.28 23.31
C ALA A 170 4.60 -15.92 22.08
N LYS A 171 3.85 -16.69 21.31
CA LYS A 171 4.34 -17.28 20.07
C LYS A 171 4.71 -16.25 19.00
N TYR A 172 4.00 -15.12 18.97
CA TYR A 172 4.35 -14.02 18.09
C TYR A 172 5.72 -13.43 18.43
N PHE A 173 6.04 -13.31 19.73
CA PHE A 173 7.38 -12.87 20.17
C PHE A 173 8.44 -13.95 19.90
N GLU A 174 8.13 -15.23 20.08
CA GLU A 174 9.02 -16.34 19.73
C GLU A 174 9.33 -16.34 18.22
N ASP A 175 8.33 -16.09 17.39
CA ASP A 175 8.46 -16.15 15.93
C ASP A 175 9.08 -14.88 15.32
N PHE A 176 8.90 -13.71 15.94
CA PHE A 176 9.21 -12.41 15.33
C PHE A 176 9.93 -11.39 16.25
N GLY A 177 10.13 -11.69 17.51
CA GLY A 177 10.79 -10.82 18.47
C GLY A 177 12.22 -11.29 18.75
N SER A 178 13.16 -10.34 18.88
CA SER A 178 14.46 -10.59 19.49
C SER A 178 14.34 -10.61 21.01
N ASP A 179 15.32 -11.17 21.71
CA ASP A 179 15.37 -11.12 23.18
C ASP A 179 15.33 -9.67 23.70
N THR A 180 15.97 -8.74 22.99
CA THR A 180 15.96 -7.31 23.30
C THR A 180 14.56 -6.71 23.21
N ASP A 181 13.79 -7.06 22.17
CA ASP A 181 12.42 -6.59 22.00
C ASP A 181 11.50 -7.10 23.10
N GLN A 182 11.75 -8.32 23.58
CA GLN A 182 11.01 -8.90 24.71
C GLN A 182 11.32 -8.17 26.02
N GLU A 183 12.58 -7.86 26.28
CA GLU A 183 13.01 -7.11 27.46
C GLU A 183 12.43 -5.69 27.45
N GLU A 184 12.46 -4.99 26.35
CA GLU A 184 11.84 -3.67 26.20
C GLU A 184 10.33 -3.72 26.44
N TRP A 185 9.67 -4.74 25.93
CA TRP A 185 8.23 -4.94 26.15
C TRP A 185 7.90 -5.16 27.62
N VAL A 186 8.64 -6.05 28.30
CA VAL A 186 8.47 -6.35 29.75
C VAL A 186 8.67 -5.09 30.58
N ASN A 187 9.75 -4.37 30.33
CA ASN A 187 10.09 -3.16 31.07
C ASN A 187 9.02 -2.05 30.90
N SER A 188 8.50 -1.84 29.70
CA SER A 188 7.46 -0.82 29.45
C SER A 188 6.11 -1.21 30.09
N ASN A 189 5.78 -2.50 30.14
CA ASN A 189 4.55 -2.94 30.82
C ASN A 189 4.64 -2.88 32.35
N LEU A 190 5.84 -3.06 32.91
CA LEU A 190 6.06 -2.89 34.34
C LEU A 190 6.00 -1.41 34.77
N GLN A 191 6.49 -0.51 33.92
CA GLN A 191 6.43 0.94 34.17
C GLN A 191 5.03 1.54 34.03
N GLY A 192 4.17 0.96 33.18
CA GLY A 192 2.77 1.39 32.99
C GLY A 192 1.82 0.97 34.11
N LYS A 193 2.25 0.09 35.01
CA LYS A 193 1.51 -0.31 36.21
C LYS A 193 2.08 0.40 37.45
N ASN A 194 2.00 1.72 37.46
CA ASN A 194 2.24 2.46 38.68
C ASN A 194 1.05 2.18 39.64
N PRO A 195 1.27 1.56 40.82
CA PRO A 195 0.19 1.21 41.75
C PRO A 195 -0.54 2.40 42.37
N ASP A 196 -0.09 3.63 42.09
CA ASP A 196 -0.63 4.85 42.70
C ASP A 196 -1.88 5.42 42.01
N ASN A 197 -2.41 4.77 40.98
CA ASN A 197 -3.61 5.24 40.27
C ASN A 197 -4.90 4.43 40.62
N ILE A 198 -4.89 3.68 41.75
CA ILE A 198 -6.07 2.92 42.21
C ILE A 198 -6.87 3.65 43.30
N ASN A 199 -6.53 4.92 43.59
CA ASN A 199 -7.31 5.69 44.60
C ASN A 199 -7.64 7.10 44.05
N SER A 200 -8.64 7.22 43.22
CA SER A 200 -9.54 8.40 43.17
C SER A 200 -10.77 8.10 42.34
N ASN A 201 -11.83 7.85 43.05
CA ASN A 201 -13.27 7.76 42.82
C ASN A 201 -13.85 6.37 42.64
#